data_48186b2085df497c425a9f31b8080da4
#
_entry.id   48186b2085df497c425a9f31b8080da4
#
_cell.length_a   1.000
_cell.length_b   1.000
_cell.length_c   1.000
_cell.angle_alpha   90.00
_cell.angle_beta   90.00
_cell.angle_gamma   90.00
#
_symmetry.space_group_name_H-M   'P 1'
#
loop_
_entity.id
_entity.type
_entity.pdbx_description
1 polymer ?
#
loop_
_entity_poly.entity_id
_entity_poly.type
_entity_poly.pdbx_seq_one_letter_code
_entity_poly.pdbx_strand_id
1 'polypeptide(L)'
;MRQSVEIAAVCAALLTIMVPAAQPGPLQKSDADTVELAKYELSAATLKKVGAAAHAFAQALQNDPKFKGAIAAGRELEALQNKDPRTPAEDRRIEELQKQVDEVEKEMQALVGSGDNDDSKTVSDMARKLTAIPHMSEALKSAGLTAHEFALFETSLMQASLVASFKKAGTLKDMPPGVSQENVQFVLDHEAEIQQVQKEMYSVAGNGSETSR
;
A
#
# COMPACT_ATOMS: atom_id res chain seq x y z
N MET A 1 -23.56 0.87 -15.23
CA MET A 1 -22.28 0.42 -14.64
C MET A 1 -22.06 1.27 -13.41
N ARG A 2 -22.28 0.71 -12.22
CA ARG A 2 -22.08 1.42 -10.94
C ARG A 2 -20.61 1.29 -10.60
N GLN A 3 -19.87 2.38 -10.70
CA GLN A 3 -18.55 2.48 -10.09
C GLN A 3 -18.76 2.60 -8.59
N SER A 4 -18.51 1.52 -7.88
CA SER A 4 -18.32 1.57 -6.43
C SER A 4 -17.04 2.36 -6.19
N VAL A 5 -17.17 3.62 -5.80
CA VAL A 5 -16.05 4.42 -5.34
C VAL A 5 -15.65 3.84 -3.98
N GLU A 6 -14.65 3.00 -4.00
CA GLU A 6 -14.13 2.39 -2.79
C GLU A 6 -13.37 3.46 -2.00
N ILE A 7 -13.85 3.80 -0.83
CA ILE A 7 -13.15 4.63 0.18
C ILE A 7 -11.80 3.99 0.57
N ALA A 8 -11.69 2.68 0.39
CA ALA A 8 -10.40 2.01 0.27
C ALA A 8 -9.41 2.78 -0.63
N ALA A 9 -9.88 3.63 -1.56
CA ALA A 9 -9.00 4.34 -2.48
C ALA A 9 -8.12 5.40 -1.80
N VAL A 10 -8.56 6.11 -0.78
CA VAL A 10 -7.71 7.14 -0.13
C VAL A 10 -6.58 6.48 0.66
N CYS A 11 -6.87 5.41 1.33
CA CYS A 11 -5.84 4.67 2.06
C CYS A 11 -5.24 3.55 1.19
N ALA A 12 -5.99 2.99 0.21
CA ALA A 12 -5.45 2.08 -0.78
C ALA A 12 -4.55 2.80 -1.78
N ALA A 13 -4.74 4.09 -2.08
CA ALA A 13 -3.75 4.86 -2.84
C ALA A 13 -2.40 4.92 -2.11
N LEU A 14 -2.39 5.00 -0.79
CA LEU A 14 -1.17 4.89 0.02
C LEU A 14 -0.59 3.48 0.04
N LEU A 15 -1.45 2.47 -0.08
CA LEU A 15 -1.09 1.05 -0.04
C LEU A 15 -0.99 0.44 -1.44
N THR A 16 -1.59 1.06 -2.46
CA THR A 16 -1.41 0.66 -3.86
C THR A 16 -0.01 1.00 -4.38
N ILE A 17 0.77 1.79 -3.63
CA ILE A 17 2.22 1.84 -3.82
C ILE A 17 2.84 0.46 -3.52
N MET A 18 2.20 -0.32 -2.66
CA MET A 18 2.66 -1.66 -2.27
C MET A 18 2.19 -2.79 -3.18
N VAL A 19 1.11 -2.60 -3.97
CA VAL A 19 0.63 -3.62 -4.91
C VAL A 19 0.08 -2.94 -6.16
N PRO A 20 0.92 -2.51 -7.10
CA PRO A 20 0.41 -2.15 -8.39
C PRO A 20 -0.16 -3.41 -9.06
N ALA A 21 -1.47 -3.47 -9.24
CA ALA A 21 -2.10 -4.35 -10.21
C ALA A 21 -1.73 -3.95 -11.67
N ALA A 22 -0.84 -2.97 -11.82
CA ALA A 22 -0.25 -2.58 -13.08
C ALA A 22 0.79 -3.60 -13.49
N GLN A 23 0.73 -4.06 -14.72
CA GLN A 23 1.77 -4.89 -15.33
C GLN A 23 3.14 -4.24 -15.05
N PRO A 24 4.09 -4.94 -14.44
CA PRO A 24 5.40 -4.38 -14.20
C PRO A 24 6.06 -4.13 -15.55
N GLY A 25 6.09 -2.88 -15.97
CA GLY A 25 7.10 -2.46 -16.94
C GLY A 25 8.47 -2.81 -16.35
N PRO A 26 9.45 -3.20 -17.15
CA PRO A 26 10.76 -3.52 -16.63
C PRO A 26 11.27 -2.28 -15.86
N LEU A 27 11.42 -2.42 -14.55
CA LEU A 27 12.14 -1.44 -13.74
C LEU A 27 13.48 -1.23 -14.43
N GLN A 28 13.75 -0.02 -14.93
CA GLN A 28 15.10 0.36 -15.34
C GLN A 28 15.93 0.46 -14.06
N LYS A 29 16.40 -0.71 -13.60
CA LYS A 29 17.22 -0.81 -12.41
C LYS A 29 18.56 -0.12 -12.69
N SER A 30 18.98 0.74 -11.79
CA SER A 30 20.40 1.07 -11.73
C SER A 30 21.18 -0.21 -11.42
N ASP A 31 22.39 -0.37 -11.94
CA ASP A 31 23.21 -1.55 -11.62
C ASP A 31 23.38 -1.73 -10.11
N ALA A 32 23.44 -0.64 -9.34
CA ALA A 32 23.55 -0.63 -7.89
C ALA A 32 22.31 -1.26 -7.21
N ASP A 33 21.10 -0.84 -7.59
CA ASP A 33 19.85 -1.40 -7.01
C ASP A 33 19.70 -2.88 -7.34
N THR A 34 20.10 -3.28 -8.54
CA THR A 34 20.05 -4.70 -8.95
C THR A 34 20.94 -5.57 -8.06
N VAL A 35 22.14 -5.08 -7.73
CA VAL A 35 23.08 -5.79 -6.85
C VAL A 35 22.55 -5.81 -5.40
N GLU A 36 21.97 -4.73 -4.93
CA GLU A 36 21.43 -4.62 -3.57
C GLU A 36 20.20 -5.52 -3.38
N LEU A 37 19.25 -5.48 -4.32
CA LEU A 37 18.07 -6.34 -4.31
C LEU A 37 18.40 -7.83 -4.42
N ALA A 38 19.41 -8.18 -5.23
CA ALA A 38 19.85 -9.57 -5.36
C ALA A 38 20.49 -10.14 -4.09
N LYS A 39 21.01 -9.28 -3.20
CA LYS A 39 21.62 -9.65 -1.92
C LYS A 39 20.67 -9.50 -0.75
N TYR A 40 19.54 -8.83 -0.94
CA TYR A 40 18.60 -8.59 0.14
C TYR A 40 17.81 -9.86 0.45
N GLU A 41 17.82 -10.26 1.72
CA GLU A 41 17.11 -11.44 2.21
C GLU A 41 15.87 -11.00 3.02
N LEU A 42 14.71 -11.47 2.58
CA LEU A 42 13.47 -11.31 3.33
C LEU A 42 13.55 -12.10 4.63
N SER A 43 13.06 -11.52 5.72
CA SER A 43 13.04 -12.18 7.03
C SER A 43 11.76 -11.92 7.80
N ALA A 44 11.35 -12.89 8.63
CA ALA A 44 10.21 -12.74 9.53
C ALA A 44 10.41 -11.58 10.53
N ALA A 45 11.66 -11.29 10.91
CA ALA A 45 11.98 -10.16 11.77
C ALA A 45 11.67 -8.82 11.08
N THR A 46 12.06 -8.68 9.80
CA THR A 46 11.76 -7.47 9.02
C THR A 46 10.27 -7.38 8.71
N LEU A 47 9.60 -8.50 8.38
CA LEU A 47 8.15 -8.53 8.17
C LEU A 47 7.38 -8.01 9.40
N LYS A 48 7.77 -8.41 10.61
CA LYS A 48 7.19 -7.89 11.87
C LYS A 48 7.42 -6.39 12.04
N LYS A 49 8.62 -5.89 11.72
CA LYS A 49 8.89 -4.44 11.76
C LYS A 49 8.05 -3.67 10.75
N VAL A 50 7.87 -4.22 9.54
CA VAL A 50 6.99 -3.63 8.51
C VAL A 50 5.55 -3.57 9.02
N GLY A 51 5.03 -4.65 9.60
CA GLY A 51 3.70 -4.65 10.23
C GLY A 51 3.57 -3.61 11.34
N ALA A 52 4.57 -3.49 12.21
CA ALA A 52 4.60 -2.48 13.27
C ALA A 52 4.63 -1.05 12.71
N ALA A 53 5.42 -0.79 11.67
CA ALA A 53 5.46 0.50 10.98
C ALA A 53 4.10 0.84 10.35
N ALA A 54 3.49 -0.12 9.68
CA ALA A 54 2.18 0.04 9.08
C ALA A 54 1.11 0.38 10.12
N HIS A 55 1.10 -0.33 11.25
CA HIS A 55 0.18 -0.05 12.35
C HIS A 55 0.40 1.35 12.95
N ALA A 56 1.65 1.75 13.21
CA ALA A 56 2.00 3.07 13.73
C ALA A 56 1.59 4.19 12.75
N PHE A 57 1.84 3.99 11.47
CA PHE A 57 1.44 4.92 10.40
C PHE A 57 -0.08 5.10 10.36
N ALA A 58 -0.80 4.01 10.36
CA ALA A 58 -2.25 4.01 10.35
C ALA A 58 -2.86 4.69 11.58
N GLN A 59 -2.32 4.46 12.78
CA GLN A 59 -2.72 5.18 13.99
C GLN A 59 -2.44 6.68 13.88
N ALA A 60 -1.30 7.07 13.33
CA ALA A 60 -0.94 8.47 13.14
C ALA A 60 -1.93 9.18 12.20
N LEU A 61 -2.30 8.55 11.09
CA LEU A 61 -3.31 9.07 10.17
C LEU A 61 -4.69 9.21 10.82
N GLN A 62 -5.12 8.22 11.62
CA GLN A 62 -6.40 8.30 12.35
C GLN A 62 -6.44 9.41 13.39
N ASN A 63 -5.29 9.78 13.95
CA ASN A 63 -5.17 10.85 14.94
C ASN A 63 -4.95 12.24 14.31
N ASP A 64 -4.53 12.30 13.05
CA ASP A 64 -4.37 13.53 12.31
C ASP A 64 -5.76 14.10 11.96
N PRO A 65 -6.10 15.34 12.40
CA PRO A 65 -7.43 15.93 12.19
C PRO A 65 -7.85 15.96 10.73
N LYS A 66 -6.91 16.15 9.81
CA LYS A 66 -7.13 16.22 8.37
C LYS A 66 -7.58 14.87 7.81
N PHE A 67 -6.81 13.81 8.09
CA PHE A 67 -7.13 12.46 7.61
C PHE A 67 -8.35 11.89 8.32
N LYS A 68 -8.51 12.16 9.62
CA LYS A 68 -9.70 11.76 10.38
C LYS A 68 -10.98 12.34 9.78
N GLY A 69 -10.95 13.59 9.33
CA GLY A 69 -12.09 14.22 8.63
C GLY A 69 -12.42 13.51 7.32
N ALA A 70 -11.42 13.22 6.50
CA ALA A 70 -11.60 12.52 5.23
C ALA A 70 -12.08 11.07 5.42
N ILE A 71 -11.56 10.34 6.41
CA ILE A 71 -12.01 8.99 6.76
C ILE A 71 -13.49 9.02 7.19
N ALA A 72 -13.89 9.99 8.02
CA ALA A 72 -15.28 10.14 8.45
C ALA A 72 -16.18 10.51 7.27
N ALA A 73 -15.76 11.46 6.43
CA ALA A 73 -16.48 11.86 5.21
C ALA A 73 -16.67 10.66 4.26
N GLY A 74 -15.65 9.88 4.10
CA GLY A 74 -15.71 8.70 3.28
C GLY A 74 -16.71 7.66 3.77
N ARG A 75 -16.75 7.34 5.06
CA ARG A 75 -17.75 6.41 5.64
C ARG A 75 -19.18 6.92 5.48
N GLU A 76 -19.40 8.23 5.70
CA GLU A 76 -20.70 8.86 5.48
C GLU A 76 -21.10 8.80 3.99
N LEU A 77 -20.16 9.05 3.10
CA LEU A 77 -20.35 8.95 1.65
C LEU A 77 -20.79 7.55 1.22
N GLU A 78 -20.11 6.51 1.70
CA GLU A 78 -20.49 5.11 1.42
C GLU A 78 -21.89 4.79 1.93
N ALA A 79 -22.21 5.18 3.16
CA ALA A 79 -23.53 4.96 3.74
C ALA A 79 -24.64 5.62 2.92
N LEU A 80 -24.40 6.86 2.45
CA LEU A 80 -25.35 7.59 1.62
C LEU A 80 -25.45 7.02 0.20
N GLN A 81 -24.35 6.59 -0.41
CA GLN A 81 -24.35 5.99 -1.74
C GLN A 81 -25.11 4.66 -1.79
N ASN A 82 -25.08 3.90 -0.71
CA ASN A 82 -25.80 2.62 -0.59
C ASN A 82 -27.30 2.79 -0.23
N LYS A 83 -27.74 4.02 0.04
CA LYS A 83 -29.13 4.30 0.38
C LYS A 83 -29.99 4.43 -0.90
N ASP A 84 -31.15 3.77 -0.92
CA ASP A 84 -32.14 3.84 -2.00
C ASP A 84 -33.58 3.74 -1.40
N PRO A 85 -34.47 4.74 -1.61
CA PRO A 85 -34.26 6.00 -2.33
C PRO A 85 -33.46 7.04 -1.52
N ARG A 86 -32.83 7.97 -2.23
CA ARG A 86 -32.17 9.15 -1.66
C ARG A 86 -33.00 10.40 -1.82
N THR A 87 -32.83 11.32 -0.89
CA THR A 87 -33.42 12.65 -0.95
C THR A 87 -32.48 13.64 -1.65
N PRO A 88 -32.98 14.76 -2.22
CA PRO A 88 -32.13 15.81 -2.81
C PRO A 88 -31.14 16.45 -1.84
N ALA A 89 -31.40 16.38 -0.54
CA ALA A 89 -30.46 16.85 0.49
C ALA A 89 -29.29 15.88 0.65
N GLU A 90 -29.54 14.57 0.58
CA GLU A 90 -28.52 13.53 0.63
C GLU A 90 -27.63 13.55 -0.63
N ASP A 91 -28.22 13.80 -1.80
CA ASP A 91 -27.44 13.94 -3.02
C ASP A 91 -26.45 15.13 -2.93
N ARG A 92 -26.89 16.28 -2.41
CA ARG A 92 -25.98 17.41 -2.14
C ARG A 92 -24.89 17.06 -1.12
N ARG A 93 -25.26 16.33 -0.07
CA ARG A 93 -24.31 15.90 0.95
C ARG A 93 -23.26 14.96 0.36
N ILE A 94 -23.62 14.07 -0.55
CA ILE A 94 -22.69 13.21 -1.30
C ILE A 94 -21.68 14.06 -2.08
N GLU A 95 -22.12 15.12 -2.79
CA GLU A 95 -21.21 16.00 -3.53
C GLU A 95 -20.21 16.73 -2.60
N GLU A 96 -20.66 17.17 -1.43
CA GLU A 96 -19.79 17.83 -0.42
C GLU A 96 -18.74 16.85 0.14
N LEU A 97 -19.18 15.64 0.52
CA LEU A 97 -18.31 14.62 1.05
C LEU A 97 -17.28 14.14 0.02
N GLN A 98 -17.72 13.98 -1.24
CA GLN A 98 -16.83 13.62 -2.34
C GLN A 98 -15.70 14.64 -2.50
N LYS A 99 -16.01 15.94 -2.47
CA LYS A 99 -14.97 16.99 -2.53
C LYS A 99 -13.96 16.89 -1.41
N GLN A 100 -14.41 16.62 -0.16
CA GLN A 100 -13.51 16.48 0.97
C GLN A 100 -12.56 15.28 0.82
N VAL A 101 -13.07 14.16 0.30
CA VAL A 101 -12.26 12.97 0.02
C VAL A 101 -11.28 13.25 -1.10
N ASP A 102 -11.75 13.82 -2.22
CA ASP A 102 -10.94 14.12 -3.41
C ASP A 102 -9.78 15.09 -3.10
N GLU A 103 -9.99 16.07 -2.21
CA GLU A 103 -8.94 17.02 -1.79
C GLU A 103 -7.77 16.28 -1.10
N VAL A 104 -8.08 15.38 -0.16
CA VAL A 104 -7.06 14.60 0.54
C VAL A 104 -6.40 13.61 -0.40
N GLU A 105 -7.17 12.93 -1.25
CA GLU A 105 -6.64 12.01 -2.25
C GLU A 105 -5.66 12.71 -3.21
N LYS A 106 -6.05 13.87 -3.74
CA LYS A 106 -5.20 14.66 -4.62
C LYS A 106 -3.89 15.10 -3.96
N GLU A 107 -3.95 15.48 -2.69
CA GLU A 107 -2.74 15.85 -1.95
C GLU A 107 -1.85 14.62 -1.73
N MET A 108 -2.43 13.48 -1.38
CA MET A 108 -1.66 12.25 -1.23
C MET A 108 -1.06 11.80 -2.55
N GLN A 109 -1.80 11.86 -3.65
CA GLN A 109 -1.27 11.59 -4.99
C GLN A 109 -0.12 12.52 -5.37
N ALA A 110 -0.19 13.80 -4.99
CA ALA A 110 0.89 14.74 -5.23
C ALA A 110 2.18 14.40 -4.45
N LEU A 111 2.05 13.81 -3.24
CA LEU A 111 3.20 13.38 -2.43
C LEU A 111 3.83 12.08 -2.95
N VAL A 112 3.00 11.16 -3.40
CA VAL A 112 3.42 9.83 -3.84
C VAL A 112 3.79 9.78 -5.31
N GLY A 113 3.25 10.68 -6.12
CA GLY A 113 3.28 10.65 -7.57
C GLY A 113 2.06 9.93 -8.15
N SER A 114 1.62 10.35 -9.34
CA SER A 114 0.59 9.63 -10.06
C SER A 114 1.17 8.32 -10.61
N GLY A 115 0.52 7.19 -10.36
CA GLY A 115 1.00 5.86 -10.74
C GLY A 115 1.35 5.67 -12.23
N ASP A 116 0.77 6.51 -13.12
CA ASP A 116 1.01 6.45 -14.57
C ASP A 116 2.34 7.09 -15.00
N ASN A 117 2.96 7.93 -14.17
CA ASN A 117 4.23 8.60 -14.41
C ASN A 117 5.18 8.45 -13.22
N ASP A 118 5.15 7.30 -12.55
CA ASP A 118 6.05 7.08 -11.42
C ASP A 118 7.50 6.97 -11.89
N ASP A 119 8.22 8.10 -11.75
CA ASP A 119 9.66 8.17 -11.98
C ASP A 119 10.50 7.49 -10.89
N SER A 120 9.87 6.72 -9.98
CA SER A 120 10.60 5.92 -9.00
C SER A 120 11.30 4.75 -9.68
N LYS A 121 12.43 5.05 -10.31
CA LYS A 121 13.24 4.07 -11.04
C LYS A 121 14.17 3.29 -10.13
N THR A 122 14.34 3.75 -8.87
CA THR A 122 15.33 3.21 -7.95
C THR A 122 14.72 3.00 -6.55
N VAL A 123 15.35 2.10 -5.77
CA VAL A 123 15.03 1.91 -4.34
C VAL A 123 15.20 3.22 -3.56
N SER A 124 16.23 4.00 -3.91
CA SER A 124 16.49 5.30 -3.29
C SER A 124 15.40 6.33 -3.59
N ASP A 125 14.84 6.34 -4.81
CA ASP A 125 13.71 7.23 -5.15
C ASP A 125 12.46 6.85 -4.38
N MET A 126 12.18 5.56 -4.26
CA MET A 126 11.07 5.06 -3.43
C MET A 126 11.27 5.47 -1.96
N ALA A 127 12.47 5.27 -1.40
CA ALA A 127 12.77 5.67 -0.02
C ALA A 127 12.56 7.18 0.20
N ARG A 128 12.98 8.01 -0.76
CA ARG A 128 12.76 9.46 -0.70
C ARG A 128 11.27 9.82 -0.72
N LYS A 129 10.47 9.19 -1.58
CA LYS A 129 9.03 9.39 -1.63
C LYS A 129 8.35 8.97 -0.32
N LEU A 130 8.72 7.82 0.24
CA LEU A 130 8.22 7.38 1.53
C LEU A 130 8.45 8.41 2.65
N THR A 131 9.63 9.05 2.67
CA THR A 131 9.91 10.09 3.68
C THR A 131 9.13 11.38 3.48
N ALA A 132 8.60 11.62 2.28
CA ALA A 132 7.73 12.77 1.99
C ALA A 132 6.27 12.55 2.46
N ILE A 133 5.87 11.31 2.70
CA ILE A 133 4.52 10.99 3.17
C ILE A 133 4.40 11.39 4.66
N PRO A 134 3.38 12.20 5.04
CA PRO A 134 3.17 12.55 6.44
C PRO A 134 3.15 11.34 7.35
N HIS A 135 3.77 11.43 8.52
CA HIS A 135 3.86 10.38 9.55
C HIS A 135 4.62 9.09 9.16
N MET A 136 4.94 8.85 7.88
CA MET A 136 5.63 7.62 7.44
C MET A 136 7.03 7.51 8.03
N SER A 137 7.79 8.59 8.00
CA SER A 137 9.17 8.62 8.53
C SER A 137 9.21 8.27 10.04
N GLU A 138 8.25 8.79 10.82
CA GLU A 138 8.12 8.51 12.25
C GLU A 138 7.69 7.07 12.50
N ALA A 139 6.74 6.57 11.72
CA ALA A 139 6.27 5.20 11.81
C ALA A 139 7.39 4.17 11.53
N LEU A 140 8.15 4.38 10.46
CA LEU A 140 9.31 3.56 10.13
C LEU A 140 10.36 3.58 11.24
N LYS A 141 10.71 4.78 11.73
CA LYS A 141 11.67 4.94 12.82
C LYS A 141 11.21 4.26 14.10
N SER A 142 9.93 4.35 14.46
CA SER A 142 9.39 3.69 15.66
C SER A 142 9.46 2.17 15.58
N ALA A 143 9.39 1.61 14.38
CA ALA A 143 9.54 0.18 14.12
C ALA A 143 11.01 -0.26 13.96
N GLY A 144 11.96 0.65 14.04
CA GLY A 144 13.38 0.37 13.83
C GLY A 144 13.71 0.03 12.38
N LEU A 145 13.07 0.74 11.43
CA LEU A 145 13.33 0.65 9.99
C LEU A 145 13.78 2.00 9.45
N THR A 146 14.64 1.98 8.46
CA THR A 146 14.89 3.12 7.57
C THR A 146 13.93 3.05 6.38
N ALA A 147 13.68 4.19 5.72
CA ALA A 147 12.89 4.21 4.50
C ALA A 147 13.54 3.39 3.38
N HIS A 148 14.86 3.32 3.35
CA HIS A 148 15.60 2.51 2.38
C HIS A 148 15.44 1.00 2.63
N GLU A 149 15.57 0.54 3.89
CA GLU A 149 15.31 -0.86 4.25
C GLU A 149 13.87 -1.27 3.94
N PHE A 150 12.91 -0.38 4.22
CA PHE A 150 11.51 -0.61 3.88
C PHE A 150 11.31 -0.73 2.37
N ALA A 151 11.91 0.17 1.57
CA ALA A 151 11.83 0.12 0.11
C ALA A 151 12.47 -1.15 -0.47
N LEU A 152 13.60 -1.59 0.07
CA LEU A 152 14.25 -2.87 -0.29
C LEU A 152 13.34 -4.05 0.04
N PHE A 153 12.77 -4.08 1.26
CA PHE A 153 11.87 -5.14 1.68
C PHE A 153 10.66 -5.24 0.74
N GLU A 154 9.97 -4.13 0.49
CA GLU A 154 8.77 -4.09 -0.34
C GLU A 154 9.07 -4.50 -1.79
N THR A 155 10.15 -3.99 -2.36
CA THR A 155 10.56 -4.34 -3.73
C THR A 155 10.90 -5.83 -3.83
N SER A 156 11.65 -6.36 -2.88
CA SER A 156 12.03 -7.78 -2.84
C SER A 156 10.82 -8.68 -2.61
N LEU A 157 9.90 -8.28 -1.70
CA LEU A 157 8.67 -9.02 -1.44
C LEU A 157 7.77 -9.06 -2.67
N MET A 158 7.58 -7.94 -3.36
CA MET A 158 6.79 -7.87 -4.58
C MET A 158 7.35 -8.78 -5.68
N GLN A 159 8.66 -8.73 -5.92
CA GLN A 159 9.31 -9.56 -6.93
C GLN A 159 9.21 -11.05 -6.58
N ALA A 160 9.48 -11.40 -5.33
CA ALA A 160 9.40 -12.77 -4.86
C ALA A 160 7.95 -13.30 -4.91
N SER A 161 6.96 -12.49 -4.57
CA SER A 161 5.53 -12.84 -4.61
C SER A 161 5.06 -13.11 -6.03
N LEU A 162 5.48 -12.30 -6.99
CA LEU A 162 5.18 -12.51 -8.40
C LEU A 162 5.74 -13.86 -8.89
N VAL A 163 7.01 -14.13 -8.59
CA VAL A 163 7.66 -15.39 -8.97
C VAL A 163 7.03 -16.60 -8.26
N ALA A 164 6.68 -16.44 -6.97
CA ALA A 164 5.98 -17.49 -6.21
C ALA A 164 4.62 -17.82 -6.84
N SER A 165 3.90 -16.84 -7.36
CA SER A 165 2.63 -17.02 -8.06
C SER A 165 2.82 -17.85 -9.34
N PHE A 166 3.82 -17.55 -10.17
CA PHE A 166 4.14 -18.34 -11.36
C PHE A 166 4.62 -19.76 -11.01
N LYS A 167 5.37 -19.92 -9.92
CA LYS A 167 5.80 -21.23 -9.42
C LYS A 167 4.61 -22.08 -9.00
N LYS A 168 3.65 -21.50 -8.25
CA LYS A 168 2.39 -22.19 -7.87
C LYS A 168 1.54 -22.57 -9.09
N ALA A 169 1.48 -21.73 -10.11
CA ALA A 169 0.75 -21.99 -11.34
C ALA A 169 1.45 -23.02 -12.26
N GLY A 170 2.67 -23.44 -11.94
CA GLY A 170 3.46 -24.36 -12.77
C GLY A 170 3.94 -23.75 -14.10
N THR A 171 3.92 -22.42 -14.21
CA THR A 171 4.27 -21.68 -15.43
C THR A 171 5.70 -21.11 -15.40
N LEU A 172 6.36 -21.17 -14.26
CA LEU A 172 7.73 -20.70 -14.11
C LEU A 172 8.70 -21.69 -14.78
N LYS A 173 9.41 -21.24 -15.82
CA LYS A 173 10.43 -22.03 -16.50
C LYS A 173 11.81 -21.82 -15.87
N ASP A 174 12.17 -20.55 -15.67
CA ASP A 174 13.47 -20.15 -15.13
C ASP A 174 13.28 -19.03 -14.10
N MET A 175 14.21 -18.94 -13.15
CA MET A 175 14.20 -17.87 -12.16
C MET A 175 14.57 -16.53 -12.81
N PRO A 176 13.77 -15.48 -12.66
CA PRO A 176 14.11 -14.17 -13.22
C PRO A 176 15.39 -13.61 -12.60
N PRO A 177 16.22 -12.89 -13.38
CA PRO A 177 17.41 -12.25 -12.85
C PRO A 177 17.09 -11.27 -11.71
N GLY A 178 17.89 -11.30 -10.64
CA GLY A 178 17.75 -10.42 -9.47
C GLY A 178 16.67 -10.82 -8.46
N VAL A 179 16.02 -11.97 -8.64
CA VAL A 179 15.13 -12.56 -7.64
C VAL A 179 15.81 -13.75 -6.99
N SER A 180 15.96 -13.71 -5.66
CA SER A 180 16.57 -14.81 -4.93
C SER A 180 15.58 -15.94 -4.73
N GLN A 181 16.07 -17.18 -4.80
CA GLN A 181 15.27 -18.37 -4.55
C GLN A 181 14.81 -18.42 -3.09
N GLU A 182 15.65 -17.96 -2.18
CA GLU A 182 15.39 -17.86 -0.75
C GLU A 182 14.21 -16.93 -0.48
N ASN A 183 14.17 -15.78 -1.15
CA ASN A 183 13.06 -14.83 -1.04
C ASN A 183 11.75 -15.42 -1.58
N VAL A 184 11.79 -16.16 -2.68
CA VAL A 184 10.60 -16.87 -3.21
C VAL A 184 10.12 -17.91 -2.22
N GLN A 185 11.04 -18.67 -1.62
CA GLN A 185 10.70 -19.67 -0.60
C GLN A 185 10.14 -19.00 0.66
N PHE A 186 10.74 -17.89 1.12
CA PHE A 186 10.22 -17.09 2.22
C PHE A 186 8.75 -16.70 2.01
N VAL A 187 8.41 -16.19 0.81
CA VAL A 187 7.02 -15.82 0.49
C VAL A 187 6.08 -17.02 0.56
N LEU A 188 6.49 -18.18 0.06
CA LEU A 188 5.69 -19.41 0.09
C LEU A 188 5.46 -19.90 1.52
N ASP A 189 6.49 -19.82 2.37
CA ASP A 189 6.44 -20.32 3.74
C ASP A 189 5.70 -19.36 4.70
N HIS A 190 5.71 -18.05 4.41
CA HIS A 190 5.11 -17.00 5.23
C HIS A 190 3.87 -16.33 4.61
N GLU A 191 3.23 -16.97 3.63
CA GLU A 191 2.10 -16.40 2.89
C GLU A 191 0.99 -15.89 3.83
N ALA A 192 0.62 -16.68 4.84
CA ALA A 192 -0.42 -16.30 5.78
C ALA A 192 -0.04 -15.09 6.63
N GLU A 193 1.23 -14.98 7.06
CA GLU A 193 1.73 -13.84 7.83
C GLU A 193 1.77 -12.57 6.95
N ILE A 194 2.22 -12.69 5.70
CA ILE A 194 2.24 -11.60 4.74
C ILE A 194 0.82 -11.09 4.47
N GLN A 195 -0.12 -12.00 4.22
CA GLN A 195 -1.54 -11.63 4.02
C GLN A 195 -2.14 -10.99 5.26
N GLN A 196 -1.77 -11.44 6.46
CA GLN A 196 -2.24 -10.84 7.71
C GLN A 196 -1.72 -9.40 7.85
N VAL A 197 -0.41 -9.15 7.63
CA VAL A 197 0.16 -7.79 7.65
C VAL A 197 -0.53 -6.91 6.62
N GLN A 198 -0.72 -7.39 5.40
CA GLN A 198 -1.45 -6.66 4.36
C GLN A 198 -2.89 -6.36 4.79
N LYS A 199 -3.61 -7.34 5.31
CA LYS A 199 -4.98 -7.16 5.80
C LYS A 199 -5.06 -6.13 6.93
N GLU A 200 -4.13 -6.14 7.87
CA GLU A 200 -4.05 -5.16 8.94
C GLU A 200 -3.80 -3.75 8.39
N MET A 201 -2.89 -3.62 7.43
CA MET A 201 -2.65 -2.37 6.73
C MET A 201 -3.91 -1.84 6.04
N TYR A 202 -4.64 -2.71 5.31
CA TYR A 202 -5.90 -2.33 4.65
C TYR A 202 -7.04 -2.07 5.63
N SER A 203 -7.13 -2.81 6.74
CA SER A 203 -8.22 -2.65 7.72
C SER A 203 -8.15 -1.31 8.45
N VAL A 204 -6.96 -0.80 8.72
CA VAL A 204 -6.78 0.52 9.33
C VAL A 204 -7.13 1.62 8.32
N ALA A 205 -6.94 1.36 7.03
CA ALA A 205 -7.28 2.26 5.95
C ALA A 205 -8.80 2.33 5.67
N GLY A 206 -9.53 1.26 5.87
CA GLY A 206 -10.91 1.15 5.38
C GLY A 206 -11.95 0.55 6.30
N ASN A 207 -11.69 0.08 7.53
CA ASN A 207 -12.71 -0.71 8.18
C ASN A 207 -13.00 -0.53 9.65
N GLY A 208 -14.26 -0.13 9.84
CA GLY A 208 -15.14 -0.62 10.86
C GLY A 208 -16.24 -1.59 10.37
N SER A 209 -16.08 -2.38 9.32
CA SER A 209 -17.18 -3.22 8.79
C SER A 209 -16.90 -4.72 8.76
N GLU A 210 -16.23 -5.28 9.78
CA GLU A 210 -16.38 -6.70 10.09
C GLU A 210 -16.65 -6.87 11.59
N THR A 211 -17.87 -6.55 11.99
CA THR A 211 -18.45 -7.11 13.20
C THR A 211 -19.74 -7.81 12.83
N SER A 212 -19.80 -9.06 13.19
CA SER A 212 -20.99 -9.87 13.43
C SER A 212 -21.57 -10.62 12.23
N ARG A 213 -21.09 -11.83 12.04
CA ARG A 213 -22.02 -12.97 11.99
C ARG A 213 -21.44 -14.15 12.73
#